data_9d5bbeab1e9bdc3de3e47378099f5265
#
_entry.id   9d5bbeab1e9bdc3de3e47378099f5265
#
_cell.length_a   1.000
_cell.length_b   1.000
_cell.length_c   1.000
_cell.angle_alpha   90.00
_cell.angle_beta   90.00
_cell.angle_gamma   90.00
#
_symmetry.space_group_name_H-M   'P 1'
#
loop_
_entity.id
_entity.type
_entity.pdbx_description
1 polymer ?
#
loop_
_entity_poly.entity_id
_entity_poly.type
_entity_poly.pdbx_seq_one_letter_code
_entity_poly.pdbx_strand_id
1 'polypeptide(L)'
;MGKLIILRGNSGSGKTTVAKELQKKFGYNTMLISQDEIRRNILWVKDGIDTKALPLMIELLKYGYEHSDIVIVEGIMYEEWYNPLFKVANELYGSNVYSYYFDITFEETIRRHQTRSKSQEFGEEHMRG
;
A
#
# COMPACT_ATOMS: atom_id res chain seq x y z
N MET A 1 -12.26 3.31 15.63
CA MET A 1 -11.54 2.34 15.02
C MET A 1 -11.49 2.51 13.58
N GLY A 2 -10.37 2.56 13.03
CA GLY A 2 -10.19 2.78 11.62
C GLY A 2 -10.03 1.50 10.86
N LYS A 3 -9.79 1.66 9.56
CA LYS A 3 -9.51 0.55 8.68
C LYS A 3 -8.13 0.75 8.07
N LEU A 4 -7.48 -0.37 7.79
CA LEU A 4 -6.19 -0.35 7.14
C LEU A 4 -6.30 -1.07 5.81
N ILE A 5 -5.88 -0.40 4.74
CA ILE A 5 -5.86 -0.98 3.41
C ILE A 5 -4.41 -1.10 2.98
N ILE A 6 -4.00 -2.31 2.65
CA ILE A 6 -2.62 -2.57 2.21
C ILE A 6 -2.64 -2.96 0.75
N LEU A 7 -1.92 -2.19 -0.07
CA LEU A 7 -1.81 -2.45 -1.50
C LEU A 7 -0.37 -2.81 -1.80
N ARG A 8 -0.14 -4.08 -2.12
CA ARG A 8 1.18 -4.59 -2.42
C ARG A 8 1.23 -5.05 -3.87
N GLY A 9 2.43 -5.17 -4.40
CA GLY A 9 2.54 -5.71 -5.73
C GLY A 9 3.74 -5.18 -6.47
N ASN A 10 3.83 -5.60 -7.73
CA ASN A 10 4.96 -5.28 -8.56
C ASN A 10 4.97 -3.83 -9.00
N SER A 11 6.15 -3.37 -9.36
CA SER A 11 6.30 -2.05 -9.95
C SER A 11 5.46 -1.97 -11.21
N GLY A 12 4.84 -0.82 -11.45
CA GLY A 12 4.06 -0.63 -12.66
C GLY A 12 2.69 -1.26 -12.62
N SER A 13 2.27 -1.77 -11.47
CA SER A 13 0.97 -2.42 -11.36
C SER A 13 -0.18 -1.44 -11.15
N GLY A 14 0.13 -0.17 -10.91
CA GLY A 14 -0.92 0.82 -10.73
C GLY A 14 -1.33 1.04 -9.29
N LYS A 15 -0.64 0.42 -8.33
CA LYS A 15 -1.07 0.53 -6.95
C LYS A 15 -0.95 1.92 -6.39
N THR A 16 0.04 2.70 -6.83
CA THR A 16 0.16 4.07 -6.35
C THR A 16 -1.02 4.92 -6.83
N THR A 17 -1.39 4.75 -8.10
CA THR A 17 -2.53 5.48 -8.63
C THR A 17 -3.81 5.11 -7.89
N VAL A 18 -4.02 3.83 -7.65
CA VAL A 18 -5.21 3.37 -6.95
C VAL A 18 -5.21 3.92 -5.52
N ALA A 19 -4.05 3.90 -4.87
CA ALA A 19 -3.97 4.40 -3.49
C ALA A 19 -4.36 5.87 -3.42
N LYS A 20 -3.88 6.67 -4.36
CA LYS A 20 -4.19 8.09 -4.36
C LYS A 20 -5.67 8.34 -4.65
N GLU A 21 -6.24 7.54 -5.54
CA GLU A 21 -7.65 7.69 -5.83
C GLU A 21 -8.52 7.28 -4.65
N LEU A 22 -8.11 6.23 -3.95
CA LEU A 22 -8.84 5.83 -2.76
C LEU A 22 -8.76 6.90 -1.68
N GLN A 23 -7.59 7.51 -1.53
CA GLN A 23 -7.44 8.57 -0.55
C GLN A 23 -8.41 9.72 -0.83
N LYS A 24 -8.52 10.11 -2.09
CA LYS A 24 -9.44 11.17 -2.46
C LYS A 24 -10.89 10.75 -2.24
N LYS A 25 -11.20 9.51 -2.56
CA LYS A 25 -12.57 9.03 -2.45
C LYS A 25 -13.01 8.96 -0.99
N PHE A 26 -12.13 8.51 -0.12
CA PHE A 26 -12.46 8.45 1.30
C PHE A 26 -12.48 9.84 1.94
N GLY A 27 -11.69 10.75 1.41
CA GLY A 27 -11.76 12.13 1.87
C GLY A 27 -10.75 12.48 2.93
N TYR A 28 -10.98 13.59 3.57
CA TYR A 28 -10.05 14.09 4.58
C TYR A 28 -9.86 13.09 5.69
N ASN A 29 -8.70 13.18 6.31
CA ASN A 29 -8.27 12.30 7.40
C ASN A 29 -8.07 10.86 6.95
N THR A 30 -7.75 10.67 5.67
CA THR A 30 -7.31 9.38 5.14
C THR A 30 -5.81 9.49 4.96
N MET A 31 -5.06 8.68 5.67
CA MET A 31 -3.60 8.72 5.62
C MET A 31 -3.09 7.81 4.51
N LEU A 32 -2.13 8.28 3.75
CA LEU A 32 -1.50 7.47 2.72
C LEU A 32 -0.02 7.30 3.05
N ILE A 33 0.38 6.06 3.25
CA ILE A 33 1.76 5.71 3.51
C ILE A 33 2.29 5.02 2.27
N SER A 34 3.13 5.73 1.52
CA SER A 34 3.70 5.19 0.29
C SER A 34 5.14 4.81 0.56
N GLN A 35 5.44 3.52 0.45
CA GLN A 35 6.77 3.01 0.72
C GLN A 35 7.81 3.67 -0.18
N ASP A 36 7.47 3.82 -1.46
CA ASP A 36 8.41 4.39 -2.41
C ASP A 36 8.70 5.85 -2.10
N GLU A 37 7.66 6.59 -1.74
CA GLU A 37 7.83 7.99 -1.40
C GLU A 37 8.71 8.15 -0.16
N ILE A 38 8.49 7.33 0.84
CA ILE A 38 9.27 7.39 2.06
C ILE A 38 10.72 7.06 1.77
N ARG A 39 10.95 6.00 1.02
CA ARG A 39 12.29 5.53 0.75
C ARG A 39 13.06 6.50 -0.14
N ARG A 40 12.42 7.01 -1.18
CA ARG A 40 13.13 7.81 -2.17
C ARG A 40 13.19 9.28 -1.83
N ASN A 41 12.09 9.82 -1.34
CA ASN A 41 11.99 11.27 -1.21
C ASN A 41 12.10 11.77 0.22
N ILE A 42 11.64 10.98 1.18
CA ILE A 42 11.71 11.43 2.57
C ILE A 42 13.04 11.06 3.19
N LEU A 43 13.47 9.81 3.04
CA LEU A 43 14.68 9.32 3.67
C LEU A 43 15.87 9.19 2.72
N TRP A 44 15.58 8.94 1.44
CA TRP A 44 16.61 8.73 0.42
C TRP A 44 17.50 7.58 0.81
N VAL A 45 16.90 6.40 0.99
CA VAL A 45 17.62 5.20 1.38
C VAL A 45 17.29 4.08 0.41
N LYS A 46 18.11 3.04 0.46
CA LYS A 46 17.87 1.87 -0.35
C LYS A 46 16.86 0.96 0.32
N ASP A 47 16.22 0.14 -0.49
CA ASP A 47 15.33 -0.90 0.03
C ASP A 47 16.16 -2.11 0.43
N GLY A 48 15.53 -3.02 1.15
CA GLY A 48 16.19 -4.24 1.55
C GLY A 48 15.87 -4.59 2.98
N ILE A 49 16.49 -5.66 3.45
CA ILE A 49 16.35 -6.01 4.85
C ILE A 49 17.02 -4.91 5.66
N ASP A 50 16.39 -4.56 6.77
CA ASP A 50 16.89 -3.48 7.65
C ASP A 50 16.84 -2.10 7.01
N THR A 51 15.97 -1.92 6.00
CA THR A 51 15.83 -0.59 5.42
C THR A 51 15.30 0.38 6.46
N LYS A 52 15.82 1.60 6.42
CA LYS A 52 15.38 2.64 7.35
C LYS A 52 13.94 3.08 7.10
N ALA A 53 13.39 2.74 5.94
CA ALA A 53 12.01 3.09 5.65
C ALA A 53 11.04 2.31 6.54
N LEU A 54 11.40 1.11 6.94
CA LEU A 54 10.49 0.27 7.71
C LEU A 54 10.13 0.86 9.07
N PRO A 55 11.09 1.31 9.89
CA PRO A 55 10.70 1.89 11.18
C PRO A 55 9.82 3.12 11.03
N LEU A 56 10.09 3.94 10.02
CA LEU A 56 9.26 5.12 9.82
C LEU A 56 7.84 4.72 9.40
N MET A 57 7.71 3.71 8.54
CA MET A 57 6.39 3.25 8.15
C MET A 57 5.61 2.74 9.34
N ILE A 58 6.30 2.04 10.24
CA ILE A 58 5.64 1.54 11.45
C ILE A 58 5.16 2.68 12.32
N GLU A 59 5.98 3.71 12.49
CA GLU A 59 5.56 4.87 13.28
C GLU A 59 4.39 5.58 12.65
N LEU A 60 4.39 5.72 11.33
CA LEU A 60 3.28 6.34 10.64
C LEU A 60 2.01 5.50 10.78
N LEU A 61 2.17 4.18 10.75
CA LEU A 61 1.02 3.29 10.91
C LEU A 61 0.40 3.46 12.29
N LYS A 62 1.24 3.55 13.32
CA LYS A 62 0.75 3.74 14.66
C LYS A 62 0.06 5.09 14.81
N TYR A 63 0.66 6.12 14.23
CA TYR A 63 0.05 7.44 14.27
C TYR A 63 -1.31 7.42 13.58
N GLY A 64 -1.36 6.79 12.40
CA GLY A 64 -2.62 6.73 11.67
C GLY A 64 -3.68 5.94 12.40
N TYR A 65 -3.27 4.89 13.09
CA TYR A 65 -4.24 4.12 13.87
C TYR A 65 -4.93 5.00 14.91
N GLU A 66 -4.19 5.91 15.52
CA GLU A 66 -4.74 6.75 16.57
C GLU A 66 -5.46 7.98 16.06
N HIS A 67 -5.10 8.48 14.89
CA HIS A 67 -5.57 9.78 14.46
C HIS A 67 -6.33 9.80 13.15
N SER A 68 -6.20 8.77 12.32
CA SER A 68 -6.83 8.77 11.00
C SER A 68 -7.97 7.76 10.94
N ASP A 69 -8.99 8.10 10.17
CA ASP A 69 -10.11 7.19 10.00
C ASP A 69 -9.75 5.99 9.15
N ILE A 70 -8.94 6.22 8.12
CA ILE A 70 -8.52 5.16 7.21
C ILE A 70 -7.06 5.37 6.92
N VAL A 71 -6.29 4.28 6.92
CA VAL A 71 -4.88 4.31 6.57
C VAL A 71 -4.68 3.40 5.37
N ILE A 72 -3.98 3.92 4.36
CA ILE A 72 -3.65 3.16 3.16
C ILE A 72 -2.13 3.03 3.11
N VAL A 73 -1.63 1.80 3.01
CA VAL A 73 -0.20 1.53 2.85
C VAL A 73 -0.02 0.89 1.50
N GLU A 74 0.87 1.44 0.68
CA GLU A 74 1.11 0.86 -0.64
C GLU A 74 2.59 0.78 -0.92
N GLY A 75 2.98 -0.21 -1.70
CA GLY A 75 4.35 -0.32 -2.11
C GLY A 75 4.74 -1.72 -2.49
N ILE A 76 5.97 -1.84 -2.96
CA ILE A 76 6.61 -3.13 -3.19
C ILE A 76 7.22 -3.52 -1.85
N MET A 77 6.57 -4.44 -1.16
CA MET A 77 6.99 -4.78 0.20
C MET A 77 7.11 -6.28 0.32
N TYR A 78 8.33 -6.77 0.20
CA TYR A 78 8.59 -8.19 0.33
C TYR A 78 8.37 -8.60 1.78
N GLU A 79 7.69 -9.72 1.96
CA GLU A 79 7.31 -10.14 3.30
C GLU A 79 8.53 -10.36 4.19
N GLU A 80 9.60 -10.91 3.62
CA GLU A 80 10.79 -11.16 4.43
C GLU A 80 11.36 -9.89 5.04
N TRP A 81 11.23 -8.77 4.32
CA TRP A 81 11.81 -7.52 4.78
C TRP A 81 10.83 -6.70 5.60
N TYR A 82 9.53 -6.82 5.31
CA TYR A 82 8.53 -5.96 5.91
C TYR A 82 7.61 -6.69 6.89
N ASN A 83 7.99 -7.89 7.28
CA ASN A 83 7.19 -8.65 8.23
C ASN A 83 6.87 -7.88 9.51
N PRO A 84 7.81 -7.11 10.08
CA PRO A 84 7.48 -6.36 11.31
C PRO A 84 6.34 -5.37 11.09
N LEU A 85 6.25 -4.76 9.89
CA LEU A 85 5.16 -3.85 9.60
C LEU A 85 3.82 -4.59 9.60
N PHE A 86 3.80 -5.76 8.97
CA PHE A 86 2.56 -6.53 8.90
C PHE A 86 2.14 -7.04 10.26
N LYS A 87 3.09 -7.38 11.10
CA LYS A 87 2.75 -7.81 12.46
C LYS A 87 2.11 -6.67 13.24
N VAL A 88 2.65 -5.47 13.16
CA VAL A 88 2.08 -4.32 13.84
C VAL A 88 0.70 -4.02 13.28
N ALA A 89 0.55 -4.13 11.96
CA ALA A 89 -0.74 -3.89 11.34
C ALA A 89 -1.80 -4.82 11.89
N ASN A 90 -1.47 -6.10 12.00
CA ASN A 90 -2.43 -7.07 12.53
C ASN A 90 -2.73 -6.84 14.00
N GLU A 91 -1.73 -6.42 14.76
CA GLU A 91 -1.96 -6.17 16.17
C GLU A 91 -2.85 -4.95 16.40
N LEU A 92 -2.68 -3.92 15.59
CA LEU A 92 -3.45 -2.71 15.78
C LEU A 92 -4.86 -2.80 15.20
N TYR A 93 -4.97 -3.33 13.98
CA TYR A 93 -6.23 -3.28 13.26
C TYR A 93 -7.02 -4.59 13.31
N GLY A 94 -6.37 -5.70 13.60
CA GLY A 94 -7.07 -6.97 13.71
C GLY A 94 -7.82 -7.32 12.43
N SER A 95 -9.11 -7.51 12.55
CA SER A 95 -9.91 -7.91 11.39
C SER A 95 -10.20 -6.76 10.45
N ASN A 96 -9.78 -5.55 10.78
CA ASN A 96 -10.02 -4.38 9.91
C ASN A 96 -8.88 -4.12 8.95
N VAL A 97 -8.06 -5.14 8.67
CA VAL A 97 -6.99 -5.05 7.67
C VAL A 97 -7.52 -5.62 6.37
N TYR A 98 -7.41 -4.85 5.30
CA TYR A 98 -7.84 -5.26 3.96
C TYR A 98 -6.63 -5.23 3.05
N SER A 99 -6.14 -6.40 2.67
CA SER A 99 -4.89 -6.53 1.96
C SER A 99 -5.13 -7.01 0.54
N TYR A 100 -4.56 -6.31 -0.43
CA TYR A 100 -4.70 -6.65 -1.84
C TYR A 100 -3.33 -6.75 -2.48
N TYR A 101 -3.15 -7.74 -3.35
CA TYR A 101 -1.88 -7.95 -4.01
C TYR A 101 -2.04 -7.75 -5.52
N PHE A 102 -1.27 -6.82 -6.07
CA PHE A 102 -1.28 -6.53 -7.50
C PHE A 102 -0.21 -7.37 -8.17
N ASP A 103 -0.59 -8.52 -8.70
CA ASP A 103 0.35 -9.44 -9.34
C ASP A 103 0.08 -9.46 -10.83
N ILE A 104 0.67 -8.50 -11.53
CA ILE A 104 0.40 -8.30 -12.94
C ILE A 104 1.67 -8.53 -13.74
N THR A 105 1.59 -9.41 -14.74
CA THR A 105 2.72 -9.67 -15.60
C THR A 105 3.01 -8.48 -16.50
N PHE A 106 4.19 -8.50 -17.13
CA PHE A 106 4.56 -7.43 -18.04
C PHE A 106 3.54 -7.30 -19.18
N GLU A 107 3.12 -8.41 -19.74
CA GLU A 107 2.15 -8.37 -20.82
C GLU A 107 0.82 -7.80 -20.36
N GLU A 108 0.42 -8.16 -19.17
CA GLU A 108 -0.84 -7.64 -18.66
C GLU A 108 -0.73 -6.15 -18.36
N THR A 109 0.43 -5.72 -17.93
CA THR A 109 0.63 -4.31 -17.68
C THR A 109 0.49 -3.52 -18.98
N ILE A 110 1.08 -4.01 -20.06
CA ILE A 110 0.96 -3.36 -21.35
C ILE A 110 -0.48 -3.37 -21.82
N ARG A 111 -1.15 -4.49 -21.67
CA ARG A 111 -2.54 -4.58 -22.09
C ARG A 111 -3.42 -3.61 -21.33
N ARG A 112 -3.14 -3.42 -20.05
CA ARG A 112 -3.91 -2.49 -19.25
C ARG A 112 -3.74 -1.06 -19.75
N HIS A 113 -2.54 -0.71 -20.13
CA HIS A 113 -2.29 0.62 -20.66
C HIS A 113 -3.06 0.84 -21.94
N GLN A 114 -3.24 -0.20 -22.73
CA GLN A 114 -3.95 -0.08 -23.99
C GLN A 114 -5.45 -0.04 -23.81
N THR A 115 -5.95 -0.66 -22.76
CA THR A 115 -7.40 -0.71 -22.51
C THR A 115 -7.69 -0.02 -21.20
N ARG A 116 -7.60 1.26 -21.23
CA ARG A 116 -7.68 2.05 -20.01
C ARG A 116 -8.92 1.93 -19.23
N SER A 117 -10.01 1.62 -19.88
CA SER A 117 -11.27 1.50 -19.19
C SER A 117 -11.27 0.37 -18.18
N LYS A 118 -10.18 -0.33 -18.06
CA LYS A 118 -10.13 -1.47 -17.18
C LYS A 118 -9.92 -1.12 -15.74
N SER A 119 -9.89 0.11 -15.42
CA SER A 119 -9.64 0.47 -14.03
C SER A 119 -10.63 -0.18 -13.09
N GLN A 120 -11.84 -0.43 -13.55
CA GLN A 120 -12.82 -1.06 -12.68
C GLN A 120 -12.46 -2.49 -12.36
N GLU A 121 -11.58 -3.08 -13.14
CA GLU A 121 -11.19 -4.45 -12.87
C GLU A 121 -10.37 -4.57 -11.63
N PHE A 122 -9.90 -3.47 -11.14
CA PHE A 122 -9.14 -3.49 -9.92
C PHE A 122 -9.87 -4.30 -8.85
N GLY A 123 -11.17 -4.09 -8.73
CA GLY A 123 -11.90 -4.74 -7.67
C GLY A 123 -11.99 -6.23 -7.84
N GLU A 124 -11.93 -6.70 -9.06
CA GLU A 124 -12.09 -8.12 -9.29
C GLU A 124 -10.81 -8.89 -9.30
N GLU A 125 -9.87 -8.41 -10.06
CA GLU A 125 -8.69 -9.20 -10.27
C GLU A 125 -7.69 -9.09 -9.18
N HIS A 126 -7.64 -7.96 -8.54
CA HIS A 126 -6.56 -7.69 -7.62
C HIS A 126 -6.97 -7.80 -6.18
N MET A 127 -8.19 -8.19 -5.95
CA MET A 127 -8.66 -8.31 -4.59
C MET A 127 -8.43 -9.65 -3.99
N ARG A 128 -7.73 -10.48 -4.63
CA ARG A 128 -7.49 -11.77 -4.05
C ARG A 128 -6.28 -11.81 -3.19
N GLY A 129 -5.68 -10.79 -3.00
CA GLY A 129 -4.56 -10.62 -2.16
C GLY A 129 -4.21 -11.63 -1.13
#